data_a07f6d0885f244a95f21439dacd2d4c9
#
_entry.id   a07f6d0885f244a95f21439dacd2d4c9
#
_cell.length_a   1.000
_cell.length_b   1.000
_cell.length_c   1.000
_cell.angle_alpha   90.00
_cell.angle_beta   90.00
_cell.angle_gamma   90.00
#
_symmetry.space_group_name_H-M   'P 1'
#
loop_
_entity.id
_entity.type
_entity.pdbx_description
1 polymer ?
#
loop_
_entity_poly.entity_id
_entity_poly.type
_entity_poly.pdbx_seq_one_letter_code
_entity_poly.pdbx_strand_id
1 'polypeptide(L)'
;PTRRSSDLVEEYGHAVRRGAKIYAEIAGFGMTCDAWHITAPREDGESAGDAMELALREAALTPTDVDYVNAHGTSTPLGDMAELHAIKRVFGDDAYKVAISSTKSMTGHLMGAAGAVEALACLHAIRDGVIPPTINFKVEDEQIDYRLNLSLSGLQHRTVRVAISNNFGFGGQNACLVFRAL
;
A
#
# COMPACT_ATOMS: atom_id res chain seq x y z
N PRO A 1 -14.25 -10.51 26.64
CA PRO A 1 -13.36 -9.69 25.83
C PRO A 1 -13.74 -9.87 24.36
N THR A 2 -14.15 -8.77 23.72
CA THR A 2 -14.39 -8.75 22.27
C THR A 2 -13.05 -8.91 21.57
N ARG A 3 -12.73 -10.12 21.18
CA ARG A 3 -11.58 -10.36 20.31
C ARG A 3 -11.90 -9.79 18.95
N ARG A 4 -11.20 -8.76 18.56
CA ARG A 4 -11.20 -8.28 17.18
C ARG A 4 -10.44 -9.29 16.36
N SER A 5 -11.14 -10.06 15.56
CA SER A 5 -10.55 -11.13 14.73
C SER A 5 -9.65 -10.62 13.60
N SER A 6 -9.69 -9.30 13.33
CA SER A 6 -8.92 -8.65 12.27
C SER A 6 -7.49 -8.22 12.67
N ASP A 7 -7.16 -8.22 13.95
CA ASP A 7 -5.91 -7.66 14.45
C ASP A 7 -4.93 -8.73 14.95
N LEU A 8 -5.07 -9.98 14.49
CA LEU A 8 -4.24 -11.08 14.98
C LEU A 8 -2.97 -11.20 14.15
N VAL A 9 -1.98 -10.42 14.55
CA VAL A 9 -0.59 -10.60 14.15
C VAL A 9 0.10 -11.38 15.26
N GLU A 10 0.78 -12.48 14.89
CA GLU A 10 1.52 -13.31 15.82
C GLU A 10 2.80 -13.84 15.20
N GLU A 11 3.73 -14.27 16.01
CA GLU A 11 4.98 -14.86 15.57
C GLU A 11 4.70 -16.16 14.79
N TYR A 12 5.41 -16.34 13.65
CA TYR A 12 5.19 -17.43 12.71
C TYR A 12 5.21 -18.81 13.35
N GLY A 13 6.26 -19.10 14.14
CA GLY A 13 6.38 -20.40 14.78
C GLY A 13 5.29 -20.66 15.84
N HIS A 14 4.78 -19.61 16.49
CA HIS A 14 3.63 -19.72 17.36
C HIS A 14 2.37 -20.10 16.60
N ALA A 15 2.09 -19.44 15.48
CA ALA A 15 0.96 -19.72 14.60
C ALA A 15 1.01 -21.18 14.09
N VAL A 16 2.18 -21.63 13.62
CA VAL A 16 2.40 -23.01 13.14
C VAL A 16 2.16 -24.03 14.26
N ARG A 17 2.74 -23.81 15.46
CA ARG A 17 2.58 -24.78 16.58
C ARG A 17 1.14 -24.97 17.01
N ARG A 18 0.28 -23.95 16.89
CA ARG A 18 -1.14 -24.06 17.25
C ARG A 18 -2.04 -24.45 16.07
N GLY A 19 -1.47 -24.73 14.89
CA GLY A 19 -2.23 -25.12 13.69
C GLY A 19 -3.09 -23.97 13.14
N ALA A 20 -2.65 -22.71 13.27
CA ALA A 20 -3.39 -21.58 12.76
C ALA A 20 -3.38 -21.56 11.22
N LYS A 21 -4.48 -21.09 10.63
CA LYS A 21 -4.47 -20.68 9.24
C LYS A 21 -3.72 -19.36 9.11
N ILE A 22 -2.61 -19.34 8.41
CA ILE A 22 -1.83 -18.15 8.12
C ILE A 22 -2.27 -17.61 6.76
N TYR A 23 -2.57 -16.34 6.66
CA TYR A 23 -3.05 -15.71 5.43
C TYR A 23 -1.91 -15.11 4.61
N ALA A 24 -0.97 -14.47 5.28
CA ALA A 24 0.25 -13.93 4.71
C ALA A 24 1.23 -13.60 5.86
N GLU A 25 2.43 -13.22 5.51
CA GLU A 25 3.44 -12.67 6.40
C GLU A 25 3.50 -11.15 6.27
N ILE A 26 3.61 -10.42 7.39
CA ILE A 26 4.10 -9.05 7.38
C ILE A 26 5.61 -9.15 7.32
N ALA A 27 6.15 -9.00 6.11
CA ALA A 27 7.54 -9.28 5.81
C ALA A 27 8.45 -8.08 6.05
N GLY A 28 7.90 -6.87 6.01
CA GLY A 28 8.68 -5.66 6.21
C GLY A 28 7.84 -4.45 6.58
N PHE A 29 8.50 -3.50 7.21
CA PHE A 29 7.93 -2.26 7.70
C PHE A 29 8.91 -1.11 7.49
N GLY A 30 8.43 0.02 7.02
CA GLY A 30 9.20 1.25 6.87
C GLY A 30 8.45 2.44 7.43
N MET A 31 9.15 3.31 8.10
CA MET A 31 8.59 4.54 8.67
C MET A 31 9.56 5.70 8.52
N THR A 32 9.05 6.84 8.08
CA THR A 32 9.81 8.09 7.91
C THR A 32 8.95 9.29 8.34
N CYS A 33 9.57 10.45 8.34
CA CYS A 33 8.87 11.71 8.57
C CYS A 33 9.38 12.77 7.60
N ASP A 34 8.45 13.48 6.94
CA ASP A 34 8.79 14.56 6.00
C ASP A 34 9.53 15.71 6.66
N ALA A 35 9.21 16.02 7.92
CA ALA A 35 9.70 17.19 8.66
C ALA A 35 9.54 18.50 7.84
N TRP A 36 8.46 18.59 7.07
CA TRP A 36 8.23 19.65 6.07
C TRP A 36 7.11 20.60 6.46
N HIS A 37 5.89 20.10 6.62
CA HIS A 37 4.70 20.90 6.88
C HIS A 37 3.71 20.14 7.76
N ILE A 38 2.83 20.86 8.48
CA ILE A 38 1.87 20.25 9.41
C ILE A 38 0.89 19.30 8.69
N THR A 39 0.45 19.64 7.47
CA THR A 39 -0.58 18.88 6.76
C THR A 39 -0.24 18.55 5.32
N ALA A 40 0.66 19.31 4.68
CA ALA A 40 1.04 19.07 3.29
C ALA A 40 2.19 18.06 3.22
N PRO A 41 2.12 17.04 2.33
CA PRO A 41 3.25 16.17 2.07
C PRO A 41 4.35 16.93 1.31
N ARG A 42 5.55 16.38 1.29
CA ARG A 42 6.60 16.84 0.38
C ARG A 42 6.20 16.51 -1.06
N GLU A 43 6.23 17.51 -1.94
CA GLU A 43 5.81 17.36 -3.34
C GLU A 43 6.64 16.35 -4.13
N ASP A 44 7.93 16.19 -3.77
CA ASP A 44 8.84 15.22 -4.40
C ASP A 44 8.59 13.77 -3.95
N GLY A 45 7.82 13.56 -2.86
CA GLY A 45 7.53 12.26 -2.30
C GLY A 45 8.75 11.52 -1.73
N GLU A 46 9.88 12.23 -1.48
CA GLU A 46 11.14 11.61 -1.07
C GLU A 46 10.97 10.74 0.17
N SER A 47 10.46 11.31 1.26
CA SER A 47 10.30 10.57 2.53
C SER A 47 9.29 9.43 2.43
N ALA A 48 8.21 9.60 1.65
CA ALA A 48 7.25 8.53 1.39
C ALA A 48 7.91 7.36 0.63
N GLY A 49 8.74 7.68 -0.37
CA GLY A 49 9.55 6.70 -1.07
C GLY A 49 10.56 6.00 -0.16
N ASP A 50 11.23 6.74 0.72
CA ASP A 50 12.16 6.16 1.70
C ASP A 50 11.46 5.16 2.63
N ALA A 51 10.22 5.43 3.04
CA ALA A 51 9.43 4.47 3.83
C ALA A 51 9.18 3.17 3.06
N MET A 52 8.86 3.26 1.75
CA MET A 52 8.72 2.07 0.91
C MET A 52 10.04 1.31 0.74
N GLU A 53 11.15 2.01 0.49
CA GLU A 53 12.49 1.39 0.37
C GLU A 53 12.92 0.71 1.67
N LEU A 54 12.66 1.33 2.82
CA LEU A 54 12.94 0.73 4.13
C LEU A 54 12.14 -0.56 4.33
N ALA A 55 10.85 -0.55 4.02
CA ALA A 55 9.98 -1.71 4.14
C ALA A 55 10.41 -2.87 3.23
N LEU A 56 10.75 -2.58 1.97
CA LEU A 56 11.25 -3.58 1.02
C LEU A 56 12.59 -4.15 1.46
N ARG A 57 13.50 -3.31 1.95
CA ARG A 57 14.80 -3.75 2.47
C ARG A 57 14.66 -4.67 3.67
N GLU A 58 13.77 -4.36 4.61
CA GLU A 58 13.49 -5.23 5.76
C GLU A 58 12.91 -6.58 5.32
N ALA A 59 12.06 -6.56 4.31
CA ALA A 59 11.50 -7.77 3.70
C ALA A 59 12.51 -8.59 2.88
N ALA A 60 13.72 -8.08 2.65
CA ALA A 60 14.72 -8.60 1.71
C ALA A 60 14.16 -8.76 0.29
N LEU A 61 13.35 -7.79 -0.16
CA LEU A 61 12.71 -7.73 -1.47
C LEU A 61 13.17 -6.50 -2.25
N THR A 62 12.95 -6.55 -3.56
CA THR A 62 13.18 -5.46 -4.50
C THR A 62 11.86 -4.95 -5.05
N PRO A 63 11.79 -3.75 -5.64
CA PRO A 63 10.56 -3.25 -6.27
C PRO A 63 9.98 -4.19 -7.33
N THR A 64 10.83 -4.97 -8.03
CA THR A 64 10.40 -5.94 -9.05
C THR A 64 9.61 -7.11 -8.49
N ASP A 65 9.70 -7.37 -7.19
CA ASP A 65 8.98 -8.45 -6.52
C ASP A 65 7.54 -8.06 -6.15
N VAL A 66 7.21 -6.76 -6.20
CA VAL A 66 5.91 -6.23 -5.78
C VAL A 66 4.89 -6.33 -6.89
N ASP A 67 3.79 -7.00 -6.63
CA ASP A 67 2.67 -7.16 -7.56
C ASP A 67 1.59 -6.10 -7.40
N TYR A 68 1.41 -5.58 -6.18
CA TYR A 68 0.32 -4.67 -5.83
C TYR A 68 0.74 -3.61 -4.81
N VAL A 69 0.35 -2.37 -5.08
CA VAL A 69 0.44 -1.22 -4.16
C VAL A 69 -0.97 -0.79 -3.78
N ASN A 70 -1.34 -0.99 -2.50
CA ASN A 70 -2.49 -0.30 -1.92
C ASN A 70 -2.04 1.09 -1.48
N ALA A 71 -2.38 2.06 -2.30
CA ALA A 71 -1.94 3.44 -2.12
C ALA A 71 -2.69 4.13 -0.98
N HIS A 72 -2.04 5.10 -0.37
CA HIS A 72 -2.70 6.02 0.55
C HIS A 72 -3.82 6.79 -0.17
N GLY A 73 -3.54 7.37 -1.33
CA GLY A 73 -4.48 7.86 -2.33
C GLY A 73 -5.77 8.46 -1.76
N THR A 74 -5.67 9.63 -1.11
CA THR A 74 -6.81 10.30 -0.44
C THR A 74 -7.63 11.19 -1.37
N SER A 75 -7.27 11.24 -2.65
CA SER A 75 -7.89 12.13 -3.64
C SER A 75 -7.66 13.62 -3.32
N THR A 76 -6.48 13.94 -2.80
CA THR A 76 -6.00 15.31 -2.65
C THR A 76 -4.93 15.59 -3.70
N PRO A 77 -4.96 16.74 -4.41
CA PRO A 77 -4.02 17.01 -5.51
C PRO A 77 -2.55 16.84 -5.11
N LEU A 78 -2.13 17.43 -3.99
CA LEU A 78 -0.75 17.31 -3.52
C LEU A 78 -0.41 15.90 -3.02
N GLY A 79 -1.33 15.27 -2.30
CA GLY A 79 -1.10 13.94 -1.71
C GLY A 79 -0.93 12.86 -2.77
N ASP A 80 -1.83 12.82 -3.73
CA ASP A 80 -1.82 11.81 -4.77
C ASP A 80 -0.59 11.98 -5.69
N MET A 81 -0.23 13.22 -6.03
CA MET A 81 0.97 13.50 -6.83
C MET A 81 2.25 13.12 -6.11
N ALA A 82 2.38 13.50 -4.83
CA ALA A 82 3.55 13.14 -4.02
C ALA A 82 3.72 11.62 -3.91
N GLU A 83 2.62 10.88 -3.74
CA GLU A 83 2.67 9.42 -3.69
C GLU A 83 3.06 8.81 -5.04
N LEU A 84 2.53 9.31 -6.15
CA LEU A 84 2.93 8.84 -7.48
C LEU A 84 4.40 9.15 -7.79
N HIS A 85 4.92 10.30 -7.35
CA HIS A 85 6.35 10.61 -7.45
C HIS A 85 7.18 9.62 -6.64
N ALA A 86 6.77 9.32 -5.40
CA ALA A 86 7.42 8.35 -4.54
C ALA A 86 7.44 6.95 -5.18
N ILE A 87 6.30 6.48 -5.71
CA ILE A 87 6.20 5.19 -6.39
C ILE A 87 7.12 5.14 -7.62
N LYS A 88 7.08 6.16 -8.47
CA LYS A 88 7.97 6.23 -9.64
C LYS A 88 9.44 6.23 -9.26
N ARG A 89 9.81 6.93 -8.21
CA ARG A 89 11.19 6.96 -7.71
C ARG A 89 11.65 5.58 -7.24
N VAL A 90 10.82 4.90 -6.45
CA VAL A 90 11.18 3.59 -5.86
C VAL A 90 11.17 2.48 -6.90
N PHE A 91 10.18 2.46 -7.78
CA PHE A 91 9.96 1.37 -8.72
C PHE A 91 10.64 1.58 -10.08
N GLY A 92 11.05 2.82 -10.42
CA GLY A 92 11.62 3.11 -11.73
C GLY A 92 10.69 2.64 -12.86
N ASP A 93 11.22 1.89 -13.82
CA ASP A 93 10.44 1.34 -14.93
C ASP A 93 9.40 0.28 -14.49
N ASP A 94 9.57 -0.34 -13.33
CA ASP A 94 8.62 -1.32 -12.79
C ASP A 94 7.36 -0.67 -12.24
N ALA A 95 7.35 0.66 -12.03
CA ALA A 95 6.16 1.42 -11.68
C ALA A 95 5.00 1.24 -12.68
N TYR A 96 5.33 0.99 -13.95
CA TYR A 96 4.34 0.75 -15.02
C TYR A 96 3.80 -0.68 -15.06
N LYS A 97 4.39 -1.61 -14.30
CA LYS A 97 4.02 -3.03 -14.26
C LYS A 97 3.22 -3.38 -13.00
N VAL A 98 3.55 -2.72 -11.87
CA VAL A 98 2.87 -2.92 -10.60
C VAL A 98 1.44 -2.39 -10.68
N ALA A 99 0.48 -3.12 -10.12
CA ALA A 99 -0.88 -2.60 -10.01
C ALA A 99 -0.99 -1.66 -8.80
N ILE A 100 -1.63 -0.53 -8.98
CA ILE A 100 -1.82 0.49 -7.95
C ILE A 100 -3.31 0.75 -7.79
N SER A 101 -3.83 0.74 -6.57
CA SER A 101 -5.18 1.22 -6.31
C SER A 101 -5.32 1.84 -4.94
N SER A 102 -6.26 2.77 -4.78
CA SER A 102 -6.68 3.27 -3.48
C SER A 102 -8.04 2.71 -3.11
N THR A 103 -8.06 1.84 -2.10
CA THR A 103 -9.31 1.29 -1.55
C THR A 103 -10.13 2.33 -0.80
N LYS A 104 -9.55 3.48 -0.46
CA LYS A 104 -10.29 4.63 0.10
C LYS A 104 -11.38 5.15 -0.84
N SER A 105 -11.24 4.92 -2.15
CA SER A 105 -12.30 5.21 -3.12
C SER A 105 -13.61 4.47 -2.85
N MET A 106 -13.54 3.30 -2.17
CA MET A 106 -14.69 2.46 -1.80
C MET A 106 -15.08 2.62 -0.32
N THR A 107 -14.10 2.70 0.57
CA THR A 107 -14.33 2.67 2.03
C THR A 107 -14.41 4.05 2.67
N GLY A 108 -13.96 5.09 1.96
CA GLY A 108 -13.62 6.38 2.56
C GLY A 108 -12.34 6.30 3.40
N HIS A 109 -11.92 7.44 3.92
CA HIS A 109 -10.76 7.52 4.78
C HIS A 109 -11.13 7.21 6.23
N LEU A 110 -10.78 6.02 6.70
CA LEU A 110 -11.15 5.50 8.02
C LEU A 110 -10.22 5.98 9.15
N MET A 111 -9.42 7.00 8.90
CA MET A 111 -8.49 7.57 9.89
C MET A 111 -7.60 6.49 10.56
N GLY A 112 -7.68 6.33 11.88
CA GLY A 112 -6.90 5.33 12.61
C GLY A 112 -7.19 3.87 12.27
N ALA A 113 -8.31 3.57 11.58
CA ALA A 113 -8.63 2.23 11.11
C ALA A 113 -8.20 1.97 9.65
N ALA A 114 -7.76 3.00 8.92
CA ALA A 114 -7.44 2.89 7.50
C ALA A 114 -6.41 1.80 7.22
N GLY A 115 -5.27 1.82 7.91
CA GLY A 115 -4.21 0.85 7.70
C GLY A 115 -4.64 -0.60 7.94
N ALA A 116 -5.49 -0.85 8.93
CA ALA A 116 -6.00 -2.21 9.19
C ALA A 116 -6.94 -2.70 8.08
N VAL A 117 -7.82 -1.84 7.58
CA VAL A 117 -8.73 -2.20 6.46
C VAL A 117 -7.96 -2.37 5.16
N GLU A 118 -6.96 -1.56 4.90
CA GLU A 118 -6.09 -1.65 3.74
C GLU A 118 -5.19 -2.90 3.78
N ALA A 119 -4.72 -3.27 4.98
CA ALA A 119 -4.06 -4.56 5.19
C ALA A 119 -4.95 -5.75 4.79
N LEU A 120 -6.25 -5.72 5.16
CA LEU A 120 -7.21 -6.74 4.70
C LEU A 120 -7.34 -6.77 3.17
N ALA A 121 -7.35 -5.62 2.51
CA ALA A 121 -7.38 -5.58 1.04
C ALA A 121 -6.13 -6.23 0.43
N CYS A 122 -4.94 -5.98 0.99
CA CYS A 122 -3.70 -6.64 0.58
C CYS A 122 -3.75 -8.16 0.80
N LEU A 123 -4.24 -8.60 1.96
CA LEU A 123 -4.40 -10.04 2.27
C LEU A 123 -5.39 -10.73 1.33
N HIS A 124 -6.50 -10.07 0.99
CA HIS A 124 -7.46 -10.58 0.00
C HIS A 124 -6.85 -10.64 -1.40
N ALA A 125 -6.08 -9.62 -1.80
CA ALA A 125 -5.40 -9.62 -3.09
C ALA A 125 -4.43 -10.81 -3.20
N ILE A 126 -3.66 -11.09 -2.14
CA ILE A 126 -2.75 -12.26 -2.09
C ILE A 126 -3.52 -13.57 -2.12
N ARG A 127 -4.58 -13.70 -1.31
CA ARG A 127 -5.33 -14.96 -1.19
C ARG A 127 -6.13 -15.30 -2.44
N ASP A 128 -6.80 -14.30 -3.00
CA ASP A 128 -7.83 -14.50 -4.03
C ASP A 128 -7.33 -14.16 -5.44
N GLY A 129 -6.15 -13.54 -5.56
CA GLY A 129 -5.61 -13.09 -6.85
C GLY A 129 -6.46 -11.97 -7.47
N VAL A 130 -7.08 -11.12 -6.62
CA VAL A 130 -7.99 -10.06 -7.05
C VAL A 130 -7.52 -8.73 -6.47
N ILE A 131 -7.14 -7.82 -7.35
CA ILE A 131 -6.77 -6.45 -6.98
C ILE A 131 -8.03 -5.58 -7.09
N PRO A 132 -8.41 -4.89 -6.00
CA PRO A 132 -9.56 -3.99 -6.02
C PRO A 132 -9.27 -2.75 -6.89
N PRO A 133 -10.30 -2.19 -7.56
CA PRO A 133 -10.12 -1.00 -8.37
C PRO A 133 -10.08 0.28 -7.52
N THR A 134 -9.55 1.35 -8.12
CA THR A 134 -9.87 2.72 -7.71
C THR A 134 -11.17 3.11 -8.42
N ILE A 135 -12.25 3.25 -7.65
CA ILE A 135 -13.57 3.62 -8.19
C ILE A 135 -13.83 5.13 -8.10
N ASN A 136 -14.96 5.58 -8.65
CA ASN A 136 -15.39 6.98 -8.67
C ASN A 136 -14.51 7.91 -9.52
N PHE A 137 -13.62 7.36 -10.32
CA PHE A 137 -12.87 8.12 -11.32
C PHE A 137 -13.83 8.68 -12.39
N LYS A 138 -13.75 9.98 -12.66
CA LYS A 138 -14.66 10.67 -13.58
C LYS A 138 -13.95 11.51 -14.63
N VAL A 139 -12.85 12.11 -14.27
CA VAL A 139 -12.13 13.08 -15.10
C VAL A 139 -10.64 12.86 -14.95
N GLU A 140 -9.92 12.83 -16.05
CA GLU A 140 -8.46 12.78 -16.07
C GLU A 140 -7.87 14.08 -15.54
N ASP A 141 -6.79 13.98 -14.78
CA ASP A 141 -5.94 15.09 -14.37
C ASP A 141 -4.68 15.08 -15.23
N GLU A 142 -4.39 16.19 -15.90
CA GLU A 142 -3.25 16.31 -16.82
C GLU A 142 -1.89 16.07 -16.16
N GLN A 143 -1.80 16.17 -14.83
CA GLN A 143 -0.58 15.92 -14.09
C GLN A 143 -0.32 14.43 -13.83
N ILE A 144 -1.34 13.57 -13.96
CA ILE A 144 -1.24 12.14 -13.69
C ILE A 144 -0.78 11.37 -14.93
N ASP A 145 0.22 10.53 -14.75
CA ASP A 145 0.70 9.62 -15.80
C ASP A 145 -0.17 8.35 -15.86
N TYR A 146 -1.19 8.36 -16.72
CA TYR A 146 -2.11 7.24 -16.92
C TYR A 146 -1.52 6.01 -17.64
N ARG A 147 -0.23 6.01 -17.92
CA ARG A 147 0.50 4.79 -18.32
C ARG A 147 0.75 3.88 -17.11
N LEU A 148 0.70 4.44 -15.90
CA LEU A 148 0.69 3.65 -14.66
C LEU A 148 -0.58 2.80 -14.59
N ASN A 149 -0.46 1.59 -14.04
CA ASN A 149 -1.60 0.71 -13.82
C ASN A 149 -2.38 1.11 -12.56
N LEU A 150 -3.18 2.17 -12.64
CA LEU A 150 -3.94 2.75 -11.53
C LEU A 150 -5.23 1.99 -11.20
N SER A 151 -5.45 0.82 -11.81
CA SER A 151 -6.63 -0.04 -11.59
C SER A 151 -7.98 0.68 -11.76
N LEU A 152 -8.09 1.57 -12.75
CA LEU A 152 -9.29 2.38 -12.98
C LEU A 152 -10.39 1.63 -13.73
N SER A 153 -10.04 0.57 -14.44
CA SER A 153 -10.98 -0.16 -15.34
C SER A 153 -11.78 -1.26 -14.66
N GLY A 154 -11.67 -1.42 -13.34
CA GLY A 154 -12.34 -2.46 -12.58
C GLY A 154 -11.38 -3.41 -11.87
N LEU A 155 -11.93 -4.53 -11.38
CA LEU A 155 -11.14 -5.57 -10.72
C LEU A 155 -10.08 -6.14 -11.67
N GLN A 156 -8.87 -6.33 -11.16
CA GLN A 156 -7.82 -7.04 -11.90
C GLN A 156 -7.61 -8.43 -11.30
N HIS A 157 -7.61 -9.44 -12.16
CA HIS A 157 -7.31 -10.81 -11.77
C HIS A 157 -5.86 -11.13 -12.16
N ARG A 158 -5.01 -11.30 -11.17
CA ARG A 158 -3.61 -11.70 -11.34
C ARG A 158 -3.07 -12.32 -10.07
N THR A 159 -2.07 -13.16 -10.18
CA THR A 159 -1.35 -13.66 -9.02
C THR A 159 -0.69 -12.50 -8.29
N VAL A 160 -0.93 -12.40 -7.00
CA VAL A 160 -0.29 -11.43 -6.10
C VAL A 160 0.48 -12.23 -5.05
N ARG A 161 1.79 -12.10 -5.06
CA ARG A 161 2.68 -12.72 -4.06
C ARG A 161 3.15 -11.72 -3.03
N VAL A 162 3.34 -10.48 -3.47
CA VAL A 162 3.80 -9.38 -2.62
C VAL A 162 2.89 -8.18 -2.84
N ALA A 163 2.35 -7.66 -1.76
CA ALA A 163 1.59 -6.42 -1.73
C ALA A 163 2.19 -5.45 -0.72
N ILE A 164 2.20 -4.17 -1.03
CA ILE A 164 2.54 -3.12 -0.07
C ILE A 164 1.33 -2.25 0.23
N SER A 165 1.27 -1.72 1.44
CA SER A 165 0.24 -0.77 1.87
C SER A 165 0.90 0.49 2.41
N ASN A 166 0.56 1.63 1.80
CA ASN A 166 1.08 2.94 2.16
C ASN A 166 0.09 3.70 3.03
N ASN A 167 0.58 4.33 4.08
CA ASN A 167 -0.19 5.24 4.92
C ASN A 167 0.63 6.48 5.24
N PHE A 168 0.15 7.62 4.79
CA PHE A 168 0.78 8.92 4.99
C PHE A 168 -0.13 9.82 5.82
N GLY A 169 0.40 10.45 6.84
CA GLY A 169 -0.39 11.20 7.81
C GLY A 169 0.02 12.66 7.95
N PHE A 170 -0.89 13.45 8.49
CA PHE A 170 -0.58 14.80 8.92
C PHE A 170 0.59 14.79 9.91
N GLY A 171 1.40 15.84 9.87
CA GLY A 171 2.69 15.87 10.57
C GLY A 171 3.85 15.29 9.75
N GLY A 172 3.57 14.82 8.53
CA GLY A 172 4.57 14.25 7.62
C GLY A 172 4.96 12.82 7.97
N GLN A 173 4.15 12.10 8.72
CA GLN A 173 4.43 10.70 9.06
C GLN A 173 4.10 9.79 7.90
N ASN A 174 5.06 8.98 7.46
CA ASN A 174 4.92 8.01 6.39
C ASN A 174 5.17 6.61 6.92
N ALA A 175 4.31 5.67 6.58
CA ALA A 175 4.44 4.27 6.92
C ALA A 175 4.13 3.39 5.70
N CYS A 176 4.92 2.34 5.52
CA CYS A 176 4.70 1.31 4.51
C CYS A 176 4.82 -0.06 5.16
N LEU A 177 3.87 -0.95 4.84
CA LEU A 177 3.90 -2.36 5.22
C LEU A 177 4.06 -3.23 3.97
N VAL A 178 4.86 -4.28 4.09
CA VAL A 178 5.01 -5.32 3.06
C VAL A 178 4.33 -6.60 3.52
N PHE A 179 3.41 -7.10 2.71
CA PHE A 179 2.75 -8.39 2.89
C PHE A 179 3.26 -9.37 1.84
N ARG A 180 3.59 -10.59 2.27
CA ARG A 180 4.11 -11.65 1.40
C ARG A 180 3.29 -12.93 1.56
N ALA A 181 2.96 -13.58 0.44
CA ALA A 181 2.41 -14.94 0.44
C ALA A 181 3.42 -15.92 1.04
N LEU A 182 2.94 -16.98 1.69
CA LEU A 182 3.74 -18.06 2.26
C LEU A 182 3.94 -19.20 1.26
#